data_44c6b54645fb83f6354baa0991aecb5c
#
_entry.id   44c6b54645fb83f6354baa0991aecb5c
#
_cell.length_a   1.000
_cell.length_b   1.000
_cell.length_c   1.000
_cell.angle_alpha   90.00
_cell.angle_beta   90.00
_cell.angle_gamma   90.00
#
_symmetry.space_group_name_H-M   'P 1'
#
loop_
_entity.id
_entity.type
_entity.pdbx_description
1 polymer ?
#
loop_
_entity_poly.entity_id
_entity_poly.type
_entity_poly.pdbx_seq_one_letter_code
_entity_poly.pdbx_strand_id
1 'polypeptide(L)'
;GVSYIWESTDKAYLGNFSGTVVQPVKEVFLSETKLSWSKERIEKSMEKTIDIDDFQKTALPFYWQDVDAGNRLQFIVKKEGQEIQKLADETTTNSKTFKEKALLLPELTYGKQQLVVEVYDKGYKIDELALTVTVVGSVRFKTVPTAISFGNELQIASSTTQYPIVSMDQPLVIRDTRQTGNNWSLALTVTSDFKSESGATLPNILKFRTNHRLQDIPEGQSILVHNQVNGHQETNISDQWKENDQELLLSVPGGTAKAEEYEAKLTWHLMDVPDGSAK
;
A
#
# COMPACT_ATOMS: atom_id res chain seq x y z
N GLY A 1 7.30 32.60 23.39
CA GLY A 1 8.57 33.20 23.77
C GLY A 1 9.44 33.40 22.54
N VAL A 2 10.12 34.52 22.43
CA VAL A 2 11.05 34.81 21.32
C VAL A 2 12.39 34.20 21.69
N SER A 3 12.93 33.33 20.82
CA SER A 3 14.29 32.80 21.00
C SER A 3 15.30 33.74 20.35
N TYR A 4 16.30 34.15 21.08
CA TYR A 4 17.39 35.00 20.61
C TYR A 4 18.65 34.16 20.42
N ILE A 5 19.28 34.26 19.24
CA ILE A 5 20.60 33.69 18.96
C ILE A 5 21.56 34.84 18.74
N TRP A 6 22.67 34.84 19.45
CA TRP A 6 23.73 35.84 19.34
C TRP A 6 24.83 35.34 18.44
N GLU A 7 24.99 35.95 17.27
CA GLU A 7 26.13 35.67 16.38
C GLU A 7 27.09 36.86 16.40
N SER A 8 28.36 36.58 16.70
CA SER A 8 29.43 37.54 16.53
C SER A 8 29.98 37.44 15.11
N THR A 9 29.84 38.49 14.32
CA THR A 9 30.26 38.50 12.90
C THR A 9 31.72 38.93 12.71
N ASP A 10 32.42 39.41 13.74
CA ASP A 10 33.81 39.86 13.62
C ASP A 10 34.77 39.11 14.53
N LYS A 11 35.93 38.73 13.98
CA LYS A 11 37.07 38.29 14.79
C LYS A 11 37.53 39.45 15.64
N ALA A 12 37.47 39.29 16.95
CA ALA A 12 38.02 40.26 17.86
C ALA A 12 39.53 40.43 17.63
N TYR A 13 39.96 41.57 17.10
CA TYR A 13 41.34 41.97 17.10
C TYR A 13 41.66 42.53 18.48
N LEU A 14 42.34 41.78 19.32
CA LEU A 14 42.93 42.24 20.56
C LEU A 14 44.21 43.04 20.23
N GLY A 15 44.04 44.24 19.75
CA GLY A 15 45.11 45.26 19.74
C GLY A 15 45.08 46.02 21.07
N ASN A 16 46.22 46.56 21.49
CA ASN A 16 46.38 47.38 22.66
C ASN A 16 45.55 48.70 22.65
N PHE A 17 44.23 48.60 22.74
CA PHE A 17 43.32 49.72 22.80
C PHE A 17 42.60 49.73 24.16
N SER A 18 42.83 50.80 24.93
CA SER A 18 42.00 51.15 26.06
C SER A 18 40.70 51.78 25.60
N GLY A 19 39.77 50.92 25.09
CA GLY A 19 38.45 51.35 24.66
C GLY A 19 37.48 50.18 24.74
N THR A 20 36.23 50.49 25.05
CA THR A 20 35.14 49.47 24.99
C THR A 20 34.92 49.08 23.54
N VAL A 21 35.34 47.89 23.15
CA VAL A 21 35.04 47.35 21.84
C VAL A 21 33.57 46.90 21.86
N VAL A 22 32.70 47.71 21.27
CA VAL A 22 31.31 47.28 21.01
C VAL A 22 31.34 46.43 19.77
N GLN A 23 31.28 45.12 19.94
CA GLN A 23 31.07 44.23 18.80
C GLN A 23 29.62 44.37 18.31
N PRO A 24 29.39 44.53 17.01
CA PRO A 24 28.02 44.47 16.49
C PRO A 24 27.47 43.07 16.68
N VAL A 25 26.48 42.95 17.53
CA VAL A 25 25.74 41.70 17.73
C VAL A 25 24.56 41.72 16.76
N LYS A 26 24.52 40.75 15.90
CA LYS A 26 23.36 40.56 15.02
C LYS A 26 22.31 39.75 15.78
N GLU A 27 21.23 40.38 16.11
CA GLU A 27 20.08 39.73 16.70
C GLU A 27 19.27 39.04 15.61
N VAL A 28 19.05 37.73 15.73
CA VAL A 28 18.25 36.96 14.80
C VAL A 28 16.94 36.60 15.49
N PHE A 29 15.86 37.17 15.01
CA PHE A 29 14.52 36.79 15.44
C PHE A 29 14.06 35.57 14.67
N LEU A 30 13.79 34.46 15.36
CA LEU A 30 13.27 33.23 14.80
C LEU A 30 11.75 33.18 15.00
N SER A 31 11.07 32.56 14.06
CA SER A 31 9.62 32.36 14.13
C SER A 31 9.20 31.41 15.26
N GLU A 32 8.02 31.61 15.80
CA GLU A 32 7.39 30.71 16.79
C GLU A 32 6.59 29.63 16.10
N THR A 33 7.23 28.84 15.23
CA THR A 33 6.60 27.76 14.52
C THR A 33 6.38 26.56 15.43
N LYS A 34 5.21 25.97 15.35
CA LYS A 34 4.85 24.70 16.03
C LYS A 34 4.43 23.67 15.01
N LEU A 35 4.95 22.47 15.18
CA LEU A 35 4.56 21.28 14.40
C LEU A 35 3.70 20.35 15.25
N SER A 36 2.80 19.63 14.60
CA SER A 36 1.99 18.59 15.23
C SER A 36 1.55 17.53 14.23
N TRP A 37 1.41 16.29 14.68
CA TRP A 37 0.75 15.22 13.93
C TRP A 37 -0.79 15.31 14.01
N SER A 38 -1.31 16.14 14.91
CA SER A 38 -2.75 16.34 15.05
C SER A 38 -3.10 17.82 14.89
N LYS A 39 -4.25 18.10 14.26
CA LYS A 39 -4.80 19.45 14.14
C LYS A 39 -5.43 19.95 15.45
N GLU A 40 -5.87 19.04 16.29
CA GLU A 40 -6.65 19.36 17.49
C GLU A 40 -5.78 19.58 18.73
N ARG A 41 -4.62 18.93 18.79
CA ARG A 41 -3.69 18.99 19.93
C ARG A 41 -2.26 18.86 19.44
N ILE A 42 -1.32 19.27 20.28
CA ILE A 42 0.11 19.11 19.98
C ILE A 42 0.51 17.64 20.20
N GLU A 43 0.82 16.96 19.12
CA GLU A 43 1.36 15.59 19.09
C GLU A 43 2.72 15.60 18.39
N LYS A 44 3.77 15.24 19.11
CA LYS A 44 5.16 15.30 18.61
C LYS A 44 5.68 13.99 18.05
N SER A 45 4.98 12.89 18.30
CA SER A 45 5.37 11.57 17.81
C SER A 45 4.19 10.85 17.20
N MET A 46 4.47 10.07 16.16
CA MET A 46 3.51 9.18 15.50
C MET A 46 4.17 7.85 15.16
N GLU A 47 3.41 6.78 15.24
CA GLU A 47 3.79 5.46 14.72
C GLU A 47 2.92 5.11 13.52
N LYS A 48 3.54 4.57 12.46
CA LYS A 48 2.86 4.15 11.24
C LYS A 48 3.43 2.85 10.72
N THR A 49 2.56 1.89 10.42
CA THR A 49 2.92 0.69 9.66
C THR A 49 2.54 0.89 8.20
N ILE A 50 3.46 0.59 7.29
CA ILE A 50 3.29 0.77 5.84
C ILE A 50 3.76 -0.47 5.11
N ASP A 51 2.99 -0.89 4.12
CA ASP A 51 3.42 -1.93 3.20
C ASP A 51 4.52 -1.41 2.26
N ILE A 52 5.49 -2.26 1.94
CA ILE A 52 6.63 -1.93 1.06
C ILE A 52 6.19 -1.40 -0.33
N ASP A 53 5.00 -1.77 -0.77
CA ASP A 53 4.45 -1.35 -2.06
C ASP A 53 3.63 -0.05 -2.00
N ASP A 54 3.49 0.58 -0.82
CA ASP A 54 2.53 1.68 -0.63
C ASP A 54 3.17 3.05 -0.29
N PHE A 55 4.49 3.18 -0.32
CA PHE A 55 5.18 4.44 0.04
C PHE A 55 4.67 5.67 -0.70
N GLN A 56 4.57 5.61 -2.01
CA GLN A 56 4.16 6.75 -2.84
C GLN A 56 2.65 6.97 -2.86
N LYS A 57 1.89 6.04 -2.31
CA LYS A 57 0.42 6.09 -2.28
C LYS A 57 -0.12 6.65 -0.97
N THR A 58 0.71 6.66 0.09
CA THR A 58 0.30 7.06 1.42
C THR A 58 0.89 8.43 1.75
N ALA A 59 0.06 9.46 1.74
CA ALA A 59 0.41 10.77 2.26
C ALA A 59 0.06 10.81 3.75
N LEU A 60 1.03 11.17 4.60
CA LEU A 60 0.83 11.39 6.02
C LEU A 60 0.62 12.88 6.26
N PRO A 61 -0.55 13.33 6.70
CA PRO A 61 -0.76 14.72 7.02
C PRO A 61 -0.04 15.07 8.33
N PHE A 62 0.61 16.21 8.36
CA PHE A 62 1.06 16.88 9.56
C PHE A 62 0.66 18.35 9.52
N TYR A 63 0.71 19.02 10.65
CA TYR A 63 0.17 20.35 10.80
C TYR A 63 1.26 21.28 11.33
N TRP A 64 1.24 22.52 10.86
CA TRP A 64 2.13 23.56 11.30
C TRP A 64 1.38 24.86 11.56
N GLN A 65 1.85 25.63 12.50
CA GLN A 65 1.31 26.91 12.91
C GLN A 65 2.44 27.89 13.14
N ASP A 66 2.26 29.12 12.72
CA ASP A 66 3.20 30.19 12.96
C ASP A 66 2.43 31.49 13.24
N VAL A 67 2.81 32.20 14.30
CA VAL A 67 2.18 33.46 14.71
C VAL A 67 2.81 34.67 14.08
N ASP A 68 3.96 34.52 13.42
CA ASP A 68 4.70 35.58 12.74
C ASP A 68 4.42 35.57 11.25
N ALA A 69 4.43 36.74 10.59
CA ALA A 69 4.22 36.83 9.14
C ALA A 69 5.53 37.07 8.39
N GLY A 70 5.61 36.57 7.16
CA GLY A 70 6.68 36.85 6.22
C GLY A 70 7.96 36.02 6.39
N ASN A 71 7.96 35.03 7.29
CA ASN A 71 9.07 34.07 7.39
C ASN A 71 8.96 32.97 6.35
N ARG A 72 10.08 32.52 5.83
CA ARG A 72 10.16 31.39 4.91
C ARG A 72 10.62 30.15 5.67
N LEU A 73 9.70 29.23 5.88
CA LEU A 73 9.95 27.98 6.58
C LEU A 73 10.40 26.90 5.61
N GLN A 74 11.45 26.17 6.00
CA GLN A 74 11.93 25.00 5.30
C GLN A 74 11.61 23.74 6.10
N PHE A 75 11.10 22.71 5.42
CA PHE A 75 10.75 21.43 6.05
C PHE A 75 11.65 20.33 5.51
N ILE A 76 12.36 19.67 6.39
CA ILE A 76 13.35 18.65 6.05
C ILE A 76 13.02 17.36 6.78
N VAL A 77 13.00 16.26 6.04
CA VAL A 77 12.84 14.91 6.59
C VAL A 77 14.22 14.28 6.72
N LYS A 78 14.53 13.81 7.91
CA LYS A 78 15.81 13.17 8.23
C LYS A 78 15.61 11.73 8.70
N LYS A 79 16.60 10.90 8.39
CA LYS A 79 16.80 9.57 8.94
C LYS A 79 18.22 9.48 9.47
N GLU A 80 18.39 9.08 10.74
CA GLU A 80 19.70 8.96 11.38
C GLU A 80 20.56 10.25 11.25
N GLY A 81 19.86 11.41 11.33
CA GLY A 81 20.50 12.72 11.20
C GLY A 81 20.81 13.16 9.75
N GLN A 82 20.64 12.31 8.77
CA GLN A 82 20.86 12.61 7.36
C GLN A 82 19.55 13.09 6.70
N GLU A 83 19.64 14.15 5.91
CA GLU A 83 18.53 14.60 5.07
C GLU A 83 18.22 13.54 4.01
N ILE A 84 16.96 13.09 3.96
CA ILE A 84 16.48 12.13 2.95
C ILE A 84 15.44 12.74 2.03
N GLN A 85 14.81 13.86 2.46
CA GLN A 85 13.80 14.53 1.66
C GLN A 85 13.67 15.99 2.12
N LYS A 86 13.48 16.89 1.15
CA LYS A 86 13.08 18.27 1.38
C LYS A 86 11.66 18.47 0.85
N LEU A 87 10.79 19.01 1.70
CA LEU A 87 9.43 19.37 1.31
C LEU A 87 9.39 20.81 0.78
N ALA A 88 8.31 21.17 0.11
CA ALA A 88 8.12 22.55 -0.36
C ALA A 88 8.15 23.53 0.81
N ASP A 89 8.83 24.65 0.62
CA ASP A 89 8.90 25.74 1.59
C ASP A 89 7.52 26.38 1.76
N GLU A 90 7.28 26.95 2.93
CA GLU A 90 6.06 27.71 3.24
C GLU A 90 6.40 29.14 3.66
N THR A 91 5.52 30.06 3.34
CA THR A 91 5.61 31.44 3.86
C THR A 91 4.57 31.63 4.95
N THR A 92 4.99 32.18 6.09
CA THR A 92 4.11 32.40 7.24
C THR A 92 3.20 33.59 7.00
N THR A 93 1.97 33.50 7.52
CA THR A 93 0.92 34.51 7.32
C THR A 93 0.30 35.03 8.61
N ASN A 94 0.99 34.92 9.75
CA ASN A 94 0.47 35.26 11.06
C ASN A 94 -0.90 34.59 11.35
N SER A 95 -0.89 33.27 11.33
CA SER A 95 -2.08 32.46 11.59
C SER A 95 -1.96 31.68 12.88
N LYS A 96 -2.93 31.82 13.78
CA LYS A 96 -3.05 30.99 14.98
C LYS A 96 -3.69 29.63 14.72
N THR A 97 -4.05 29.34 13.46
CA THR A 97 -4.64 28.06 13.07
C THR A 97 -3.59 27.15 12.45
N PHE A 98 -3.67 25.86 12.75
CA PHE A 98 -2.84 24.85 12.10
C PHE A 98 -3.18 24.71 10.62
N LYS A 99 -2.16 24.76 9.79
CA LYS A 99 -2.21 24.48 8.36
C LYS A 99 -1.73 23.06 8.13
N GLU A 100 -2.38 22.37 7.21
CA GLU A 100 -2.00 21.02 6.83
C GLU A 100 -0.87 21.01 5.81
N LYS A 101 0.05 20.06 5.96
CA LYS A 101 1.07 19.72 4.99
C LYS A 101 1.17 18.20 4.88
N ALA A 102 1.33 17.69 3.67
CA ALA A 102 1.43 16.26 3.43
C ALA A 102 2.90 15.81 3.33
N LEU A 103 3.23 14.73 4.01
CA LEU A 103 4.47 13.99 3.86
C LEU A 103 4.20 12.74 3.03
N LEU A 104 4.72 12.69 1.79
CA LEU A 104 4.86 11.43 1.07
C LEU A 104 6.13 10.76 1.56
N LEU A 105 6.01 9.54 2.08
CA LEU A 105 7.18 8.83 2.58
C LEU A 105 8.12 8.48 1.42
N PRO A 106 9.43 8.69 1.59
CA PRO A 106 10.43 8.19 0.66
C PRO A 106 10.46 6.66 0.71
N GLU A 107 11.11 6.04 -0.25
CA GLU A 107 11.35 4.60 -0.23
C GLU A 107 12.20 4.22 0.98
N LEU A 108 11.70 3.28 1.78
CA LEU A 108 12.32 2.80 2.99
C LEU A 108 12.55 1.29 2.90
N THR A 109 13.47 0.77 3.68
CA THR A 109 13.73 -0.67 3.79
C THR A 109 12.78 -1.33 4.78
N TYR A 110 12.67 -2.66 4.76
CA TYR A 110 11.88 -3.41 5.74
C TYR A 110 12.31 -3.13 7.19
N GLY A 111 11.34 -3.27 8.09
CA GLY A 111 11.55 -3.14 9.51
C GLY A 111 11.23 -1.76 10.08
N LYS A 112 11.56 -1.59 11.36
CA LYS A 112 11.28 -0.37 12.12
C LYS A 112 12.36 0.68 11.89
N GLN A 113 11.96 1.91 11.54
CA GLN A 113 12.84 3.03 11.24
C GLN A 113 12.35 4.30 11.91
N GLN A 114 13.28 5.15 12.30
CA GLN A 114 13.00 6.45 12.91
C GLN A 114 13.25 7.56 11.89
N LEU A 115 12.24 8.36 11.66
CA LEU A 115 12.31 9.56 10.85
C LEU A 115 12.00 10.78 11.74
N VAL A 116 12.55 11.93 11.34
CA VAL A 116 12.26 13.21 11.98
C VAL A 116 11.88 14.21 10.90
N VAL A 117 10.77 14.91 11.08
CA VAL A 117 10.39 16.06 10.26
C VAL A 117 10.79 17.30 11.01
N GLU A 118 11.74 18.04 10.49
CA GLU A 118 12.25 19.28 11.11
C GLU A 118 11.78 20.49 10.32
N VAL A 119 11.50 21.58 11.02
CA VAL A 119 11.23 22.88 10.42
C VAL A 119 12.32 23.88 10.78
N TYR A 120 12.73 24.66 9.78
CA TYR A 120 13.79 25.65 9.88
C TYR A 120 13.29 27.03 9.48
N ASP A 121 13.75 28.07 10.22
CA ASP A 121 13.67 29.46 9.82
C ASP A 121 15.10 30.04 9.80
N LYS A 122 15.47 30.73 8.72
CA LYS A 122 16.80 31.37 8.56
C LYS A 122 17.99 30.42 8.80
N GLY A 123 17.80 29.12 8.54
CA GLY A 123 18.83 28.10 8.75
C GLY A 123 18.91 27.50 10.16
N TYR A 124 18.08 27.96 11.09
CA TYR A 124 18.00 27.44 12.45
C TYR A 124 16.79 26.48 12.59
N LYS A 125 17.02 25.34 13.23
CA LYS A 125 15.93 24.43 13.58
C LYS A 125 15.03 25.04 14.65
N ILE A 126 13.73 25.12 14.35
CA ILE A 126 12.72 25.70 15.22
C ILE A 126 11.95 24.63 15.96
N ASP A 127 11.53 23.58 15.28
CA ASP A 127 10.70 22.53 15.86
C ASP A 127 10.87 21.21 15.07
N GLU A 128 10.39 20.11 15.66
CA GLU A 128 10.48 18.79 15.04
C GLU A 128 9.32 17.87 15.40
N LEU A 129 9.09 16.87 14.54
CA LEU A 129 8.16 15.76 14.76
C LEU A 129 8.91 14.44 14.61
N ALA A 130 8.71 13.53 15.56
CA ALA A 130 9.19 12.17 15.44
C ALA A 130 8.18 11.28 14.73
N LEU A 131 8.67 10.44 13.82
CA LEU A 131 7.87 9.46 13.11
C LEU A 131 8.57 8.09 13.15
N THR A 132 7.91 7.12 13.76
CA THR A 132 8.33 5.73 13.69
C THR A 132 7.59 5.03 12.57
N VAL A 133 8.31 4.58 11.54
CA VAL A 133 7.75 3.81 10.44
C VAL A 133 8.16 2.36 10.56
N THR A 134 7.18 1.46 10.53
CA THR A 134 7.43 0.02 10.41
C THR A 134 7.03 -0.42 9.01
N VAL A 135 8.03 -0.80 8.21
CA VAL A 135 7.80 -1.30 6.85
C VAL A 135 7.66 -2.80 6.87
N VAL A 136 6.54 -3.27 6.35
CA VAL A 136 6.18 -4.68 6.27
C VAL A 136 5.90 -5.10 4.83
N GLY A 137 5.94 -6.39 4.58
CA GLY A 137 5.39 -6.98 3.36
C GLY A 137 4.01 -7.57 3.62
N SER A 138 3.28 -7.84 2.54
CA SER A 138 1.97 -8.50 2.58
C SER A 138 1.80 -9.47 1.42
N VAL A 139 0.82 -10.35 1.53
CA VAL A 139 0.33 -11.13 0.41
C VAL A 139 -1.01 -10.56 -0.04
N ARG A 140 -1.14 -10.29 -1.34
CA ARG A 140 -2.34 -9.67 -1.90
C ARG A 140 -2.56 -10.01 -3.36
N PHE A 141 -3.76 -9.81 -3.84
CA PHE A 141 -4.02 -9.82 -5.27
C PHE A 141 -3.30 -8.65 -5.94
N LYS A 142 -2.51 -8.95 -6.98
CA LYS A 142 -1.98 -7.93 -7.90
C LYS A 142 -3.00 -7.63 -8.98
N THR A 143 -3.56 -8.68 -9.59
CA THR A 143 -4.67 -8.62 -10.52
C THR A 143 -5.63 -9.77 -10.27
N VAL A 144 -6.92 -9.52 -10.51
CA VAL A 144 -8.00 -10.52 -10.40
C VAL A 144 -8.88 -10.38 -11.63
N PRO A 145 -9.16 -11.45 -12.38
CA PRO A 145 -10.09 -11.36 -13.50
C PRO A 145 -11.47 -10.94 -13.02
N THR A 146 -12.05 -9.96 -13.67
CA THR A 146 -13.43 -9.53 -13.44
C THR A 146 -14.40 -10.22 -14.40
N ALA A 147 -13.86 -10.75 -15.50
CA ALA A 147 -14.60 -11.54 -16.48
C ALA A 147 -13.79 -12.74 -16.96
N ILE A 148 -14.41 -13.90 -16.95
CA ILE A 148 -13.86 -15.16 -17.49
C ILE A 148 -14.86 -15.69 -18.49
N SER A 149 -14.42 -15.98 -19.72
CA SER A 149 -15.25 -16.52 -20.77
C SER A 149 -14.81 -17.95 -21.13
N PHE A 150 -15.78 -18.83 -21.26
CA PHE A 150 -15.60 -20.20 -21.74
C PHE A 150 -15.98 -20.34 -23.22
N GLY A 151 -16.28 -19.26 -23.91
CA GLY A 151 -16.58 -19.15 -25.31
C GLY A 151 -18.00 -18.68 -25.60
N ASN A 152 -18.19 -18.27 -26.85
CA ASN A 152 -19.49 -17.88 -27.39
C ASN A 152 -19.94 -18.94 -28.41
N GLU A 153 -21.25 -19.07 -28.61
CA GLU A 153 -21.85 -20.00 -29.60
C GLU A 153 -21.39 -21.45 -29.41
N LEU A 154 -21.28 -21.90 -28.16
CA LEU A 154 -20.94 -23.29 -27.85
C LEU A 154 -22.03 -24.23 -28.37
N GLN A 155 -21.66 -25.30 -29.05
CA GLN A 155 -22.61 -26.27 -29.56
C GLN A 155 -23.25 -27.08 -28.42
N ILE A 156 -24.56 -27.16 -28.40
CA ILE A 156 -25.28 -28.02 -27.46
C ILE A 156 -25.04 -29.47 -27.87
N ALA A 157 -24.29 -30.19 -27.05
CA ALA A 157 -23.95 -31.58 -27.28
C ALA A 157 -24.98 -32.55 -26.69
N SER A 158 -25.09 -33.73 -27.27
CA SER A 158 -25.92 -34.84 -26.75
C SER A 158 -25.23 -35.61 -25.62
N SER A 159 -23.93 -35.40 -25.42
CA SER A 159 -23.11 -36.01 -24.37
C SER A 159 -22.45 -34.92 -23.49
N THR A 160 -21.97 -35.32 -22.33
CA THR A 160 -21.21 -34.39 -21.44
C THR A 160 -19.99 -33.87 -22.19
N THR A 161 -19.87 -32.55 -22.26
CA THR A 161 -18.79 -31.86 -22.95
C THR A 161 -18.08 -30.90 -22.02
N GLN A 162 -16.75 -30.82 -22.14
CA GLN A 162 -15.90 -29.93 -21.36
C GLN A 162 -15.50 -28.72 -22.21
N TYR A 163 -15.59 -27.54 -21.59
CA TYR A 163 -15.22 -26.27 -22.22
C TYR A 163 -14.18 -25.58 -21.34
N PRO A 164 -12.93 -25.44 -21.83
CA PRO A 164 -11.89 -24.69 -21.12
C PRO A 164 -12.15 -23.20 -21.17
N ILE A 165 -11.40 -22.45 -20.36
CA ILE A 165 -11.37 -20.98 -20.45
C ILE A 165 -10.83 -20.58 -21.83
N VAL A 166 -11.58 -19.73 -22.52
CA VAL A 166 -11.17 -19.13 -23.80
C VAL A 166 -10.46 -17.80 -23.58
N SER A 167 -10.97 -16.98 -22.68
CA SER A 167 -10.39 -15.67 -22.37
C SER A 167 -10.67 -15.22 -20.94
N MET A 168 -9.79 -14.37 -20.46
CA MET A 168 -9.95 -13.58 -19.24
C MET A 168 -9.57 -12.14 -19.56
N ASP A 169 -10.24 -11.16 -18.93
CA ASP A 169 -9.95 -9.75 -19.10
C ASP A 169 -8.56 -9.38 -18.53
N GLN A 170 -8.13 -10.05 -17.49
CA GLN A 170 -6.79 -9.93 -16.91
C GLN A 170 -6.39 -11.23 -16.18
N PRO A 171 -5.09 -11.48 -16.01
CA PRO A 171 -4.61 -12.67 -15.32
C PRO A 171 -4.90 -12.63 -13.83
N LEU A 172 -5.01 -13.80 -13.21
CA LEU A 172 -5.06 -13.97 -11.77
C LEU A 172 -3.64 -14.04 -11.22
N VAL A 173 -3.17 -12.95 -10.60
CA VAL A 173 -1.80 -12.81 -10.10
C VAL A 173 -1.81 -12.45 -8.62
N ILE A 174 -1.04 -13.21 -7.84
CA ILE A 174 -0.77 -12.95 -6.42
C ILE A 174 0.61 -12.33 -6.29
N ARG A 175 0.71 -11.27 -5.48
CA ARG A 175 1.96 -10.65 -5.08
C ARG A 175 2.20 -10.88 -3.60
N ASP A 176 3.36 -11.44 -3.26
CA ASP A 176 3.81 -11.67 -1.89
C ASP A 176 5.14 -10.96 -1.67
N THR A 177 5.12 -9.94 -0.83
CA THR A 177 6.29 -9.13 -0.48
C THR A 177 6.79 -9.40 0.94
N ARG A 178 6.27 -10.40 1.64
CA ARG A 178 6.74 -10.78 2.98
C ARG A 178 8.17 -11.32 2.91
N GLN A 179 8.97 -11.01 3.92
CA GLN A 179 10.42 -11.33 3.90
C GLN A 179 10.74 -12.79 4.15
N THR A 180 9.91 -13.50 4.88
CA THR A 180 10.13 -14.90 5.24
C THR A 180 9.08 -15.78 4.59
N GLY A 181 9.48 -16.98 4.19
CA GLY A 181 8.70 -17.96 3.45
C GLY A 181 7.39 -18.31 4.12
N ASN A 182 6.43 -17.40 3.98
CA ASN A 182 5.11 -17.58 4.50
C ASN A 182 4.26 -18.30 3.44
N ASN A 183 3.48 -19.25 3.91
CA ASN A 183 2.56 -19.97 3.06
C ASN A 183 1.31 -19.12 2.83
N TRP A 184 0.70 -19.29 1.69
CA TRP A 184 -0.61 -18.75 1.40
C TRP A 184 -1.40 -19.73 0.55
N SER A 185 -2.71 -19.62 0.58
CA SER A 185 -3.59 -20.43 -0.22
C SER A 185 -4.66 -19.59 -0.89
N LEU A 186 -5.10 -20.05 -2.05
CA LEU A 186 -6.15 -19.44 -2.83
C LEU A 186 -7.33 -20.41 -2.96
N ALA A 187 -8.51 -19.96 -2.59
CA ALA A 187 -9.74 -20.68 -2.75
C ALA A 187 -10.71 -19.95 -3.69
N LEU A 188 -11.60 -20.69 -4.29
CA LEU A 188 -12.66 -20.22 -5.18
C LEU A 188 -14.02 -20.66 -4.63
N THR A 189 -14.98 -19.74 -4.65
CA THR A 189 -16.38 -20.02 -4.33
C THR A 189 -17.26 -19.58 -5.50
N VAL A 190 -18.18 -20.43 -5.92
CA VAL A 190 -19.31 -20.05 -6.79
C VAL A 190 -20.38 -19.42 -5.89
N THR A 191 -20.53 -18.10 -5.96
CA THR A 191 -21.51 -17.36 -5.13
C THR A 191 -22.90 -17.27 -5.78
N SER A 192 -22.97 -17.48 -7.09
CA SER A 192 -24.20 -17.68 -7.84
C SER A 192 -23.89 -18.58 -9.02
N ASP A 193 -24.60 -19.70 -9.12
CA ASP A 193 -24.42 -20.65 -10.19
C ASP A 193 -24.94 -20.11 -11.54
N PHE A 194 -24.63 -20.80 -12.62
CA PHE A 194 -24.95 -20.35 -13.98
C PHE A 194 -26.45 -20.21 -14.21
N LYS A 195 -26.87 -19.01 -14.58
CA LYS A 195 -28.26 -18.64 -14.89
C LYS A 195 -28.32 -17.83 -16.17
N SER A 196 -29.36 -18.09 -16.98
CA SER A 196 -29.68 -17.24 -18.12
C SER A 196 -30.69 -16.15 -17.74
N GLU A 197 -30.87 -15.17 -18.64
CA GLU A 197 -31.88 -14.11 -18.50
C GLU A 197 -33.31 -14.68 -18.41
N SER A 198 -33.60 -15.80 -19.11
CA SER A 198 -34.89 -16.46 -19.03
C SER A 198 -35.14 -17.22 -17.73
N GLY A 199 -34.11 -17.32 -16.83
CA GLY A 199 -34.15 -18.04 -15.57
C GLY A 199 -33.79 -19.53 -15.70
N ALA A 200 -33.32 -20.01 -16.88
CA ALA A 200 -32.76 -21.34 -16.99
C ALA A 200 -31.45 -21.45 -16.20
N THR A 201 -31.22 -22.59 -15.56
CA THR A 201 -30.04 -22.81 -14.72
C THR A 201 -29.22 -24.00 -15.15
N LEU A 202 -27.90 -23.90 -14.99
CA LEU A 202 -26.95 -24.99 -15.20
C LEU A 202 -26.15 -25.21 -13.92
N PRO A 203 -26.70 -25.93 -12.95
CA PRO A 203 -26.05 -26.05 -11.63
C PRO A 203 -24.82 -26.96 -11.71
N ASN A 204 -23.82 -26.62 -10.91
CA ASN A 204 -22.61 -27.42 -10.70
C ASN A 204 -21.83 -27.75 -11.96
N ILE A 205 -21.89 -26.93 -13.01
CA ILE A 205 -21.14 -27.18 -14.25
C ILE A 205 -19.70 -26.71 -14.19
N LEU A 206 -19.37 -25.75 -13.28
CA LEU A 206 -18.00 -25.30 -13.08
C LEU A 206 -17.21 -26.35 -12.30
N LYS A 207 -16.07 -26.71 -12.85
CA LYS A 207 -15.16 -27.71 -12.30
C LYS A 207 -13.75 -27.17 -12.22
N PHE A 208 -13.00 -27.67 -11.25
CA PHE A 208 -11.56 -27.46 -11.19
C PHE A 208 -10.85 -28.78 -11.43
N ARG A 209 -10.01 -28.85 -12.46
CA ARG A 209 -9.15 -30.00 -12.73
C ARG A 209 -7.85 -29.83 -11.97
N THR A 210 -7.41 -30.90 -11.32
CA THR A 210 -6.08 -31.02 -10.76
C THR A 210 -5.64 -32.49 -10.77
N ASN A 211 -4.42 -32.79 -11.22
CA ASN A 211 -3.88 -34.13 -11.32
C ASN A 211 -4.86 -35.11 -12.04
N HIS A 212 -5.37 -34.74 -13.21
CA HIS A 212 -6.35 -35.47 -14.04
C HIS A 212 -7.70 -35.75 -13.36
N ARG A 213 -7.98 -35.14 -12.20
CA ARG A 213 -9.26 -35.28 -11.50
C ARG A 213 -10.06 -33.98 -11.58
N LEU A 214 -11.36 -34.15 -11.84
CA LEU A 214 -12.32 -33.04 -11.78
C LEU A 214 -12.89 -32.94 -10.36
N GLN A 215 -12.82 -31.78 -9.81
CA GLN A 215 -13.44 -31.42 -8.54
C GLN A 215 -14.64 -30.52 -8.82
N ASP A 216 -15.77 -30.84 -8.23
CA ASP A 216 -16.98 -30.02 -8.27
C ASP A 216 -16.78 -28.75 -7.45
N ILE A 217 -17.40 -27.66 -7.90
CA ILE A 217 -17.45 -26.38 -7.17
C ILE A 217 -18.92 -26.04 -6.91
N PRO A 218 -19.56 -26.66 -5.92
CA PRO A 218 -20.95 -26.38 -5.61
C PRO A 218 -21.16 -24.94 -5.17
N GLU A 219 -22.31 -24.36 -5.51
CA GLU A 219 -22.69 -23.01 -5.07
C GLU A 219 -22.57 -22.89 -3.53
N GLY A 220 -21.93 -21.82 -3.05
CA GLY A 220 -21.73 -21.54 -1.64
C GLY A 220 -20.61 -22.33 -0.97
N GLN A 221 -19.92 -23.24 -1.66
CA GLN A 221 -18.77 -23.97 -1.12
C GLN A 221 -17.46 -23.44 -1.70
N SER A 222 -16.46 -23.31 -0.82
CA SER A 222 -15.10 -22.93 -1.21
C SER A 222 -14.27 -24.18 -1.51
N ILE A 223 -13.55 -24.16 -2.62
CA ILE A 223 -12.54 -25.17 -2.92
C ILE A 223 -11.15 -24.54 -2.98
N LEU A 224 -10.15 -25.30 -2.56
CA LEU A 224 -8.75 -24.89 -2.69
C LEU A 224 -8.30 -25.05 -4.15
N VAL A 225 -7.81 -23.97 -4.77
CA VAL A 225 -7.34 -23.98 -6.16
C VAL A 225 -5.82 -23.82 -6.26
N HIS A 226 -5.19 -23.29 -5.24
CA HIS A 226 -3.73 -23.18 -5.18
C HIS A 226 -3.24 -23.13 -3.73
N ASN A 227 -2.11 -23.78 -3.48
CA ASN A 227 -1.41 -23.71 -2.21
C ASN A 227 0.06 -23.42 -2.48
N GLN A 228 0.55 -22.30 -1.97
CA GLN A 228 1.92 -21.86 -2.13
C GLN A 228 2.69 -22.06 -0.84
N VAL A 229 3.79 -22.78 -0.95
CA VAL A 229 4.77 -22.94 0.12
C VAL A 229 6.01 -22.11 -0.23
N ASN A 230 6.52 -21.33 0.70
CA ASN A 230 7.64 -20.41 0.49
C ASN A 230 7.41 -19.46 -0.69
N GLY A 231 6.44 -18.57 -0.52
CA GLY A 231 5.96 -17.67 -1.58
C GLY A 231 7.08 -16.88 -2.25
N HIS A 232 6.93 -16.71 -3.56
CA HIS A 232 7.74 -15.83 -4.39
C HIS A 232 7.03 -14.47 -4.56
N GLN A 233 7.78 -13.45 -4.96
CA GLN A 233 7.28 -12.08 -5.11
C GLN A 233 6.02 -11.98 -5.98
N GLU A 234 5.92 -12.75 -7.06
CA GLU A 234 4.74 -12.81 -7.92
C GLU A 234 4.49 -14.23 -8.39
N THR A 235 3.22 -14.64 -8.32
CA THR A 235 2.75 -15.93 -8.82
C THR A 235 1.57 -15.68 -9.75
N ASN A 236 1.75 -15.98 -11.04
CA ASN A 236 0.65 -15.96 -12.00
C ASN A 236 -0.05 -17.32 -11.97
N ILE A 237 -1.21 -17.36 -11.31
CA ILE A 237 -2.00 -18.58 -11.15
C ILE A 237 -2.58 -19.03 -12.48
N SER A 238 -3.07 -18.10 -13.29
CA SER A 238 -3.73 -18.42 -14.57
C SER A 238 -2.78 -19.03 -15.60
N ASP A 239 -1.50 -18.67 -15.58
CA ASP A 239 -0.50 -19.31 -16.47
C ASP A 239 -0.21 -20.75 -16.04
N GLN A 240 -0.20 -21.03 -14.74
CA GLN A 240 0.05 -22.37 -14.20
C GLN A 240 -1.07 -23.36 -14.54
N TRP A 241 -2.28 -22.88 -14.79
CA TRP A 241 -3.41 -23.76 -15.10
C TRP A 241 -3.20 -24.60 -16.35
N LYS A 242 -2.49 -24.08 -17.33
CA LYS A 242 -2.19 -24.82 -18.56
C LYS A 242 -0.97 -25.75 -18.44
N GLU A 243 -0.02 -25.39 -17.59
CA GLU A 243 1.27 -26.08 -17.51
C GLU A 243 1.25 -27.28 -16.55
N ASN A 244 0.41 -27.26 -15.51
CA ASN A 244 0.48 -28.21 -14.38
C ASN A 244 -0.76 -29.14 -14.31
N ASP A 245 -1.44 -29.41 -15.42
CA ASP A 245 -2.69 -30.17 -15.43
C ASP A 245 -3.75 -29.60 -14.44
N GLN A 246 -3.67 -28.29 -14.21
CA GLN A 246 -4.64 -27.53 -13.44
C GLN A 246 -5.46 -26.67 -14.40
N GLU A 247 -6.77 -26.65 -14.22
CA GLU A 247 -7.65 -25.94 -15.13
C GLU A 247 -9.01 -25.68 -14.49
N LEU A 248 -9.50 -24.46 -14.67
CA LEU A 248 -10.89 -24.14 -14.45
C LEU A 248 -11.65 -24.34 -15.75
N LEU A 249 -12.70 -25.15 -15.73
CA LEU A 249 -13.45 -25.49 -16.94
C LEU A 249 -14.94 -25.72 -16.64
N LEU A 250 -15.76 -25.65 -17.68
CA LEU A 250 -17.14 -26.11 -17.59
C LEU A 250 -17.23 -27.60 -18.01
N SER A 251 -18.05 -28.36 -17.28
CA SER A 251 -18.46 -29.72 -17.68
C SER A 251 -19.97 -29.74 -17.77
N VAL A 252 -20.48 -29.59 -18.99
CA VAL A 252 -21.90 -29.44 -19.25
C VAL A 252 -22.50 -30.80 -19.66
N PRO A 253 -23.45 -31.36 -18.89
CA PRO A 253 -24.14 -32.61 -19.23
C PRO A 253 -24.92 -32.47 -20.54
N GLY A 254 -24.93 -33.52 -21.36
CA GLY A 254 -25.63 -33.50 -22.63
C GLY A 254 -27.11 -33.20 -22.50
N GLY A 255 -27.64 -32.36 -23.38
CA GLY A 255 -29.06 -32.01 -23.46
C GLY A 255 -29.58 -31.12 -22.32
N THR A 256 -28.73 -30.60 -21.42
CA THR A 256 -29.18 -29.74 -20.31
C THR A 256 -29.18 -28.26 -20.64
N ALA A 257 -28.25 -27.81 -21.49
CA ALA A 257 -28.16 -26.42 -21.89
C ALA A 257 -29.20 -26.05 -22.95
N LYS A 258 -29.71 -24.83 -22.89
CA LYS A 258 -30.47 -24.17 -23.94
C LYS A 258 -29.56 -23.22 -24.72
N ALA A 259 -30.01 -22.79 -25.91
CA ALA A 259 -29.31 -21.80 -26.73
C ALA A 259 -29.51 -20.40 -26.13
N GLU A 260 -28.87 -20.15 -24.98
CA GLU A 260 -28.97 -18.92 -24.20
C GLU A 260 -27.58 -18.58 -23.63
N GLU A 261 -27.39 -17.34 -23.23
CA GLU A 261 -26.21 -16.89 -22.46
C GLU A 261 -26.42 -17.23 -20.99
N TYR A 262 -25.37 -17.77 -20.35
CA TYR A 262 -25.38 -18.12 -18.94
C TYR A 262 -24.25 -17.44 -18.21
N GLU A 263 -24.56 -16.84 -17.07
CA GLU A 263 -23.60 -16.16 -16.21
C GLU A 263 -23.58 -16.77 -14.81
N ALA A 264 -22.39 -16.82 -14.21
CA ALA A 264 -22.18 -17.18 -12.81
C ALA A 264 -21.36 -16.13 -12.09
N LYS A 265 -21.43 -16.10 -10.78
CA LYS A 265 -20.58 -15.22 -9.95
C LYS A 265 -19.59 -16.05 -9.15
N LEU A 266 -18.33 -15.62 -9.22
CA LEU A 266 -17.21 -16.25 -8.53
C LEU A 266 -16.61 -15.29 -7.51
N THR A 267 -16.15 -15.84 -6.39
CA THR A 267 -15.39 -15.09 -5.38
C THR A 267 -14.07 -15.79 -5.09
N TRP A 268 -12.99 -15.06 -5.20
CA TRP A 268 -11.65 -15.52 -4.86
C TRP A 268 -11.31 -15.16 -3.42
N HIS A 269 -10.78 -16.11 -2.67
CA HIS A 269 -10.36 -15.96 -1.29
C HIS A 269 -8.87 -16.24 -1.18
N LEU A 270 -8.08 -15.20 -0.93
CA LEU A 270 -6.67 -15.32 -0.61
C LEU A 270 -6.51 -15.41 0.92
N MET A 271 -5.90 -16.48 1.36
CA MET A 271 -5.69 -16.76 2.79
C MET A 271 -4.21 -16.76 3.10
N ASP A 272 -3.81 -15.90 4.04
CA ASP A 272 -2.50 -15.95 4.67
C ASP A 272 -2.50 -17.15 5.62
N VAL A 273 -1.62 -18.12 5.37
CA VAL A 273 -1.45 -19.28 6.24
C VAL A 273 -0.14 -19.05 7.02
N PRO A 274 -0.21 -18.64 8.29
CA PRO A 274 0.97 -18.52 9.12
C PRO A 274 1.70 -19.87 9.15
N ASP A 275 3.03 -19.85 9.09
CA ASP A 275 3.82 -21.06 9.32
C ASP A 275 3.35 -21.67 10.63
N GLY A 276 2.59 -22.74 10.52
CA GLY A 276 2.25 -23.54 11.69
C GLY A 276 3.56 -24.01 12.28
N SER A 277 4.01 -23.38 13.36
CA SER A 277 5.03 -23.94 14.20
C SER A 277 4.64 -25.39 14.44
N ALA A 278 5.36 -26.27 13.77
CA ALA A 278 5.26 -27.70 14.01
C ALA A 278 5.40 -27.91 15.52
N LYS A 279 4.34 -28.38 16.16
CA LYS A 279 4.39 -28.95 17.49
C LYS A 279 5.01 -30.33 17.40
#